data_ddcd4a89e80b3fb2e5c338cc1a2c396b
#
_entry.id   ddcd4a89e80b3fb2e5c338cc1a2c396b
#
_cell.length_a   1.000
_cell.length_b   1.000
_cell.length_c   1.000
_cell.angle_alpha   90.00
_cell.angle_beta   90.00
_cell.angle_gamma   90.00
#
_symmetry.space_group_name_H-M   'P 1'
#
loop_
_entity.id
_entity.type
_entity.pdbx_description
1 polymer ?
#
loop_
_entity_poly.entity_id
_entity_poly.type
_entity_poly.pdbx_seq_one_letter_code
_entity_poly.pdbx_strand_id
1 'polypeptide(L)'
;MKIASDRIERVDTPIIPTIAAMVRATPGTISLGQGVVSYGPPPQAVAALPTLMADAALNKYQAVTGIAPLVGEIARKLREVNGIEVAGRSEIMVTAGSNSAFLTAVLAVADPGDEFILPMPYYFNQEMAVRMCGCVPVPVPVREDWQLDVDAIERAIGPRTRAIVTVSPNNPTGAVYGEADLRRINALAAERGLYHFADEAYEPFVYGDARHFSPASIQGAQAHTLSFHSFSKSHGMASWRIGYVVYPLALSDAMNKVQDTNL
;
A
#
# COMPACT_ATOMS: atom_id res chain seq x y z
N MET A 1 -5.21 -14.61 -33.40
CA MET A 1 -5.42 -14.91 -31.99
C MET A 1 -4.96 -13.69 -31.19
N LYS A 2 -5.76 -13.13 -30.28
CA LYS A 2 -5.35 -12.02 -29.40
C LYS A 2 -4.35 -12.55 -28.37
N ILE A 3 -3.15 -11.93 -28.26
CA ILE A 3 -2.07 -12.43 -27.38
C ILE A 3 -2.28 -12.00 -25.93
N ALA A 4 -2.72 -10.74 -25.70
CA ALA A 4 -2.98 -10.21 -24.37
C ALA A 4 -4.37 -9.58 -24.28
N SER A 5 -4.87 -9.34 -23.09
CA SER A 5 -6.11 -8.60 -22.89
C SER A 5 -5.87 -7.09 -23.07
N ASP A 6 -6.89 -6.35 -23.53
CA ASP A 6 -6.81 -4.89 -23.71
C ASP A 6 -6.42 -4.15 -22.42
N ARG A 7 -6.78 -4.71 -21.25
CA ARG A 7 -6.39 -4.17 -19.96
C ARG A 7 -4.88 -4.18 -19.77
N ILE A 8 -4.24 -5.31 -20.09
CA ILE A 8 -2.79 -5.50 -19.89
C ILE A 8 -2.00 -4.73 -20.96
N GLU A 9 -2.51 -4.61 -22.19
CA GLU A 9 -1.89 -3.78 -23.23
C GLU A 9 -1.83 -2.28 -22.86
N ARG A 10 -2.68 -1.83 -21.94
CA ARG A 10 -2.70 -0.44 -21.43
C ARG A 10 -1.77 -0.23 -20.24
N VAL A 11 -1.15 -1.28 -19.71
CA VAL A 11 -0.24 -1.22 -18.58
C VAL A 11 1.19 -1.16 -19.10
N ASP A 12 1.96 -0.16 -18.65
CA ASP A 12 3.35 0.00 -19.05
C ASP A 12 4.23 -1.16 -18.55
N THR A 13 5.28 -1.45 -19.27
CA THR A 13 6.28 -2.45 -18.85
C THR A 13 7.00 -1.95 -17.58
N PRO A 14 7.09 -2.77 -16.51
CA PRO A 14 7.76 -2.35 -15.29
C PRO A 14 9.21 -1.92 -15.55
N ILE A 15 9.55 -0.69 -15.17
CA ILE A 15 10.86 -0.09 -15.43
C ILE A 15 11.99 -0.73 -14.59
N ILE A 16 11.69 -1.23 -13.39
CA ILE A 16 12.71 -1.76 -12.47
C ILE A 16 13.51 -2.94 -13.04
N PRO A 17 12.92 -3.97 -13.66
CA PRO A 17 13.67 -5.03 -14.29
C PRO A 17 14.61 -4.52 -15.41
N THR A 18 14.17 -3.52 -16.18
CA THR A 18 14.96 -2.89 -17.24
C THR A 18 16.19 -2.18 -16.67
N ILE A 19 16.00 -1.34 -15.65
CA ILE A 19 17.10 -0.66 -14.96
C ILE A 19 18.05 -1.67 -14.31
N ALA A 20 17.52 -2.70 -13.66
CA ALA A 20 18.35 -3.76 -13.08
C ALA A 20 19.20 -4.49 -14.13
N ALA A 21 18.68 -4.71 -15.34
CA ALA A 21 19.44 -5.29 -16.45
C ALA A 21 20.57 -4.34 -16.91
N MET A 22 20.30 -3.03 -17.03
CA MET A 22 21.31 -2.02 -17.38
C MET A 22 22.43 -1.96 -16.35
N VAL A 23 22.09 -1.98 -15.06
CA VAL A 23 23.07 -1.99 -13.96
C VAL A 23 23.97 -3.23 -14.05
N ARG A 24 23.39 -4.42 -14.25
CA ARG A 24 24.16 -5.65 -14.41
C ARG A 24 25.08 -5.63 -15.65
N ALA A 25 24.65 -4.98 -16.72
CA ALA A 25 25.45 -4.85 -17.95
C ALA A 25 26.58 -3.84 -17.84
N THR A 26 26.62 -3.00 -16.79
CA THR A 26 27.61 -1.93 -16.60
C THR A 26 28.32 -2.11 -15.26
N PRO A 27 29.39 -2.94 -15.19
CA PRO A 27 30.15 -3.16 -13.96
C PRO A 27 30.66 -1.83 -13.35
N GLY A 28 30.60 -1.72 -12.02
CA GLY A 28 30.99 -0.50 -11.29
C GLY A 28 29.86 0.53 -11.11
N THR A 29 28.67 0.29 -11.66
CA THR A 29 27.52 1.16 -11.43
C THR A 29 27.07 1.09 -9.98
N ILE A 30 26.97 2.25 -9.34
CA ILE A 30 26.30 2.39 -8.02
C ILE A 30 24.81 2.60 -8.29
N SER A 31 24.00 1.58 -7.98
CA SER A 31 22.56 1.65 -8.23
C SER A 31 21.86 2.44 -7.15
N LEU A 32 21.15 3.51 -7.56
CA LEU A 32 20.17 4.25 -6.74
C LEU A 32 18.73 4.04 -7.24
N GLY A 33 18.55 3.11 -8.19
CA GLY A 33 17.28 2.91 -8.92
C GLY A 33 16.26 2.03 -8.19
N GLN A 34 16.65 1.33 -7.13
CA GLN A 34 15.75 0.48 -6.36
C GLN A 34 15.99 0.69 -4.86
N GLY A 35 14.92 1.04 -4.13
CA GLY A 35 14.97 1.20 -2.68
C GLY A 35 15.09 -0.16 -1.96
N VAL A 36 16.28 -0.73 -1.95
CA VAL A 36 16.61 -1.94 -1.19
C VAL A 36 17.41 -1.54 0.03
N VAL A 37 16.94 -1.96 1.21
CA VAL A 37 17.68 -1.71 2.46
C VAL A 37 18.96 -2.56 2.50
N SER A 38 19.99 -2.07 3.20
CA SER A 38 21.30 -2.72 3.29
C SER A 38 21.35 -3.86 4.32
N TYR A 39 20.32 -4.02 5.13
CA TYR A 39 20.21 -5.06 6.17
C TYR A 39 19.22 -6.15 5.73
N GLY A 40 19.40 -7.36 6.30
CA GLY A 40 18.51 -8.50 6.09
C GLY A 40 17.39 -8.59 7.12
N PRO A 41 16.61 -9.69 7.07
CA PRO A 41 15.58 -9.99 8.06
C PRO A 41 16.16 -10.05 9.48
N PRO A 42 15.37 -9.76 10.53
CA PRO A 42 15.80 -9.93 11.91
C PRO A 42 16.34 -11.36 12.16
N PRO A 43 17.52 -11.52 12.78
CA PRO A 43 18.09 -12.84 13.02
C PRO A 43 17.15 -13.78 13.76
N GLN A 44 16.34 -13.26 14.67
CA GLN A 44 15.34 -14.02 15.42
C GLN A 44 14.26 -14.62 14.50
N ALA A 45 13.81 -13.88 13.48
CA ALA A 45 12.84 -14.37 12.51
C ALA A 45 13.43 -15.52 11.69
N VAL A 46 14.69 -15.39 11.25
CA VAL A 46 15.38 -16.45 10.50
C VAL A 46 15.59 -17.70 11.38
N ALA A 47 16.01 -17.52 12.62
CA ALA A 47 16.25 -18.62 13.56
C ALA A 47 14.96 -19.40 13.92
N ALA A 48 13.78 -18.76 13.88
CA ALA A 48 12.51 -19.40 14.17
C ALA A 48 11.99 -20.31 13.04
N LEU A 49 12.43 -20.09 11.78
CA LEU A 49 11.90 -20.79 10.63
C LEU A 49 11.95 -22.34 10.74
N PRO A 50 13.05 -22.99 11.13
CA PRO A 50 13.07 -24.44 11.19
C PRO A 50 12.02 -25.02 12.14
N THR A 51 11.80 -24.38 13.30
CA THR A 51 10.80 -24.80 14.27
C THR A 51 9.37 -24.60 13.73
N LEU A 52 9.11 -23.45 13.12
CA LEU A 52 7.80 -23.15 12.53
C LEU A 52 7.48 -24.06 11.36
N MET A 53 8.47 -24.36 10.51
CA MET A 53 8.28 -25.27 9.37
C MET A 53 8.07 -26.72 9.79
N ALA A 54 8.57 -27.13 10.94
CA ALA A 54 8.36 -28.47 11.50
C ALA A 54 6.97 -28.65 12.13
N ASP A 55 6.25 -27.55 12.40
CA ASP A 55 4.89 -27.63 12.96
C ASP A 55 3.88 -27.99 11.86
N ALA A 56 3.35 -29.22 11.95
CA ALA A 56 2.36 -29.72 10.99
C ALA A 56 1.06 -28.88 10.94
N ALA A 57 0.71 -28.17 12.02
CA ALA A 57 -0.48 -27.32 12.06
C ALA A 57 -0.29 -26.06 11.20
N LEU A 58 0.93 -25.50 11.17
CA LEU A 58 1.24 -24.31 10.37
C LEU A 58 1.40 -24.61 8.87
N ASN A 59 1.49 -25.89 8.49
CA ASN A 59 1.55 -26.33 7.08
C ASN A 59 0.16 -26.62 6.48
N LYS A 60 -0.91 -26.27 7.19
CA LYS A 60 -2.30 -26.40 6.71
C LYS A 60 -2.84 -25.03 6.29
N TYR A 61 -3.94 -25.05 5.53
CA TYR A 61 -4.68 -23.81 5.25
C TYR A 61 -5.01 -23.08 6.54
N GLN A 62 -4.76 -21.79 6.56
CA GLN A 62 -5.00 -20.88 7.67
C GLN A 62 -6.12 -19.89 7.31
N ALA A 63 -6.44 -18.99 8.22
CA ALA A 63 -7.39 -17.92 7.95
C ALA A 63 -6.89 -17.04 6.78
N VAL A 64 -7.80 -16.70 5.87
CA VAL A 64 -7.53 -15.86 4.68
C VAL A 64 -6.88 -14.53 5.06
N THR A 65 -7.25 -13.97 6.20
CA THR A 65 -6.72 -12.70 6.72
C THR A 65 -5.36 -12.83 7.39
N GLY A 66 -4.86 -14.05 7.59
CA GLY A 66 -3.59 -14.33 8.27
C GLY A 66 -3.75 -15.04 9.62
N ILE A 67 -2.66 -15.62 10.11
CA ILE A 67 -2.67 -16.34 11.38
C ILE A 67 -2.88 -15.39 12.57
N ALA A 68 -3.68 -15.79 13.53
CA ALA A 68 -4.07 -14.95 14.67
C ALA A 68 -2.90 -14.34 15.46
N PRO A 69 -1.77 -15.06 15.73
CA PRO A 69 -0.62 -14.45 16.39
C PRO A 69 -0.01 -13.27 15.61
N LEU A 70 0.11 -13.38 14.28
CA LEU A 70 0.65 -12.31 13.44
C LEU A 70 -0.32 -11.12 13.38
N VAL A 71 -1.61 -11.38 13.17
CA VAL A 71 -2.64 -10.33 13.16
C VAL A 71 -2.68 -9.60 14.49
N GLY A 72 -2.54 -10.31 15.61
CA GLY A 72 -2.48 -9.73 16.95
C GLY A 72 -1.28 -8.79 17.16
N GLU A 73 -0.10 -9.19 16.69
CA GLU A 73 1.10 -8.35 16.77
C GLU A 73 1.02 -7.12 15.84
N ILE A 74 0.45 -7.28 14.65
CA ILE A 74 0.17 -6.16 13.76
C ILE A 74 -0.80 -5.18 14.43
N ALA A 75 -1.89 -5.65 15.04
CA ALA A 75 -2.85 -4.80 15.73
C ALA A 75 -2.20 -4.05 16.91
N ARG A 76 -1.31 -4.72 17.67
CA ARG A 76 -0.53 -4.08 18.74
C ARG A 76 0.35 -2.95 18.18
N LYS A 77 1.13 -3.24 17.12
CA LYS A 77 1.99 -2.24 16.45
C LYS A 77 1.19 -1.05 15.94
N LEU A 78 0.06 -1.29 15.29
CA LEU A 78 -0.80 -0.24 14.76
C LEU A 78 -1.30 0.70 15.87
N ARG A 79 -1.72 0.13 17.00
CA ARG A 79 -2.13 0.93 18.17
C ARG A 79 -0.98 1.73 18.77
N GLU A 80 0.16 1.08 19.03
CA GLU A 80 1.28 1.67 19.76
C GLU A 80 2.11 2.66 18.92
N VAL A 81 2.23 2.42 17.62
CA VAL A 81 3.10 3.19 16.73
C VAL A 81 2.30 4.16 15.85
N ASN A 82 1.18 3.69 15.30
CA ASN A 82 0.39 4.47 14.34
C ASN A 82 -0.83 5.16 14.98
N GLY A 83 -1.20 4.82 16.20
CA GLY A 83 -2.42 5.32 16.84
C GLY A 83 -3.71 4.79 16.18
N ILE A 84 -3.62 3.67 15.45
CA ILE A 84 -4.75 3.07 14.75
C ILE A 84 -5.41 2.02 15.64
N GLU A 85 -6.67 2.26 16.01
CA GLU A 85 -7.49 1.30 16.75
C GLU A 85 -8.28 0.42 15.77
N VAL A 86 -7.98 -0.88 15.77
CA VAL A 86 -8.58 -1.84 14.83
C VAL A 86 -9.91 -2.40 15.35
N ALA A 87 -10.03 -2.59 16.67
CA ALA A 87 -11.12 -3.32 17.29
C ALA A 87 -12.52 -2.81 16.92
N GLY A 88 -13.35 -3.68 16.32
CA GLY A 88 -14.77 -3.46 16.07
C GLY A 88 -15.14 -2.51 14.94
N ARG A 89 -14.16 -1.91 14.24
CA ARG A 89 -14.39 -0.94 13.15
C ARG A 89 -13.57 -1.21 11.91
N SER A 90 -12.43 -1.85 12.06
CA SER A 90 -11.52 -2.21 10.98
C SER A 90 -11.09 -3.66 11.11
N GLU A 91 -10.55 -4.19 10.05
CA GLU A 91 -9.96 -5.52 9.99
C GLU A 91 -8.55 -5.44 9.40
N ILE A 92 -7.71 -6.43 9.71
CA ILE A 92 -6.36 -6.57 9.17
C ILE A 92 -6.35 -7.75 8.22
N MET A 93 -5.71 -7.60 7.06
CA MET A 93 -5.43 -8.68 6.13
C MET A 93 -3.95 -8.72 5.80
N VAL A 94 -3.30 -9.83 6.10
CA VAL A 94 -1.93 -10.12 5.69
C VAL A 94 -1.94 -10.56 4.23
N THR A 95 -1.02 -10.03 3.44
CA THR A 95 -1.01 -10.21 1.97
C THR A 95 0.39 -10.54 1.45
N ALA A 96 0.46 -10.99 0.19
CA ALA A 96 1.72 -11.22 -0.52
C ALA A 96 2.44 -9.90 -0.88
N GLY A 97 2.81 -9.12 0.15
CA GLY A 97 3.35 -7.77 0.06
C GLY A 97 2.26 -6.70 -0.12
N SER A 98 2.60 -5.42 0.12
CA SER A 98 1.62 -4.32 0.03
C SER A 98 1.08 -4.11 -1.39
N ASN A 99 1.80 -4.51 -2.45
CA ASN A 99 1.29 -4.47 -3.82
C ASN A 99 0.06 -5.36 -4.00
N SER A 100 0.08 -6.58 -3.43
CA SER A 100 -1.08 -7.47 -3.43
C SER A 100 -2.23 -6.86 -2.62
N ALA A 101 -1.94 -6.27 -1.45
CA ALA A 101 -2.93 -5.56 -0.66
C ALA A 101 -3.63 -4.45 -1.45
N PHE A 102 -2.84 -3.63 -2.16
CA PHE A 102 -3.37 -2.54 -2.97
C PHE A 102 -4.26 -3.06 -4.12
N LEU A 103 -3.79 -4.06 -4.86
CA LEU A 103 -4.58 -4.68 -5.94
C LEU A 103 -5.88 -5.30 -5.41
N THR A 104 -5.81 -6.04 -4.28
CA THR A 104 -6.98 -6.60 -3.60
C THR A 104 -8.00 -5.51 -3.24
N ALA A 105 -7.51 -4.39 -2.69
CA ALA A 105 -8.37 -3.27 -2.33
C ALA A 105 -9.03 -2.62 -3.56
N VAL A 106 -8.29 -2.39 -4.65
CA VAL A 106 -8.86 -1.84 -5.89
C VAL A 106 -9.97 -2.75 -6.42
N LEU A 107 -9.71 -4.07 -6.50
CA LEU A 107 -10.70 -5.05 -6.95
C LEU A 107 -11.93 -5.14 -6.04
N ALA A 108 -11.75 -4.89 -4.74
CA ALA A 108 -12.85 -4.96 -3.76
C ALA A 108 -13.75 -3.72 -3.77
N VAL A 109 -13.24 -2.55 -4.17
CA VAL A 109 -14.00 -1.29 -4.01
C VAL A 109 -14.39 -0.61 -5.32
N ALA A 110 -13.85 -1.03 -6.47
CA ALA A 110 -14.00 -0.29 -7.72
C ALA A 110 -14.44 -1.17 -8.89
N ASP A 111 -15.21 -0.59 -9.77
CA ASP A 111 -15.62 -1.14 -11.06
C ASP A 111 -14.79 -0.55 -12.22
N PRO A 112 -14.73 -1.24 -13.39
CA PRO A 112 -14.08 -0.68 -14.57
C PRO A 112 -14.62 0.71 -14.95
N GLY A 113 -13.71 1.67 -15.12
CA GLY A 113 -14.03 3.08 -15.40
C GLY A 113 -14.07 3.98 -14.17
N ASP A 114 -14.02 3.44 -12.95
CA ASP A 114 -13.85 4.23 -11.74
C ASP A 114 -12.46 4.89 -11.71
N GLU A 115 -12.38 6.06 -11.07
CA GLU A 115 -11.21 6.91 -11.08
C GLU A 115 -10.49 6.89 -9.73
N PHE A 116 -9.14 6.86 -9.79
CA PHE A 116 -8.26 6.94 -8.64
C PHE A 116 -7.36 8.16 -8.77
N ILE A 117 -7.47 9.10 -7.84
CA ILE A 117 -6.59 10.28 -7.81
C ILE A 117 -5.23 9.88 -7.24
N LEU A 118 -4.17 10.12 -8.03
CA LEU A 118 -2.79 9.80 -7.71
C LEU A 118 -1.95 11.08 -7.67
N PRO A 119 -1.53 11.60 -6.50
CA PRO A 119 -0.56 12.68 -6.42
C PRO A 119 0.74 12.30 -7.15
N MET A 120 1.18 13.13 -8.09
CA MET A 120 2.32 12.87 -8.99
C MET A 120 3.55 13.69 -8.55
N PRO A 121 4.75 13.06 -8.42
CA PRO A 121 5.07 11.69 -8.84
C PRO A 121 4.56 10.63 -7.86
N TYR A 122 4.04 9.53 -8.41
CA TYR A 122 3.45 8.42 -7.68
C TYR A 122 4.26 7.12 -7.81
N TYR A 123 3.99 6.17 -6.95
CA TYR A 123 4.53 4.82 -7.08
C TYR A 123 3.86 4.11 -8.26
N PHE A 124 4.65 3.81 -9.30
CA PHE A 124 4.13 3.31 -10.59
C PHE A 124 3.31 2.02 -10.50
N ASN A 125 3.60 1.12 -9.54
CA ASN A 125 2.81 -0.10 -9.37
C ASN A 125 1.36 0.17 -8.95
N GLN A 126 1.08 1.30 -8.29
CA GLN A 126 -0.29 1.68 -7.95
C GLN A 126 -1.07 2.09 -9.20
N GLU A 127 -0.47 2.88 -10.06
CA GLU A 127 -1.03 3.25 -11.37
C GLU A 127 -1.29 2.00 -12.24
N MET A 128 -0.30 1.10 -12.31
CA MET A 128 -0.44 -0.16 -13.02
C MET A 128 -1.59 -1.01 -12.47
N ALA A 129 -1.73 -1.13 -11.14
CA ALA A 129 -2.80 -1.88 -10.50
C ALA A 129 -4.19 -1.30 -10.84
N VAL A 130 -4.32 0.03 -10.81
CA VAL A 130 -5.55 0.75 -11.20
C VAL A 130 -5.91 0.40 -12.65
N ARG A 131 -4.96 0.49 -13.59
CA ARG A 131 -5.20 0.13 -15.00
C ARG A 131 -5.50 -1.35 -15.21
N MET A 132 -4.82 -2.23 -14.49
CA MET A 132 -5.07 -3.69 -14.54
C MET A 132 -6.51 -4.04 -14.15
N CYS A 133 -7.11 -3.28 -13.23
CA CYS A 133 -8.50 -3.45 -12.84
C CYS A 133 -9.49 -2.78 -13.83
N GLY A 134 -9.00 -2.14 -14.89
CA GLY A 134 -9.84 -1.40 -15.84
C GLY A 134 -10.27 -0.02 -15.34
N CYS A 135 -9.72 0.42 -14.22
CA CYS A 135 -9.95 1.75 -13.64
C CYS A 135 -9.05 2.81 -14.28
N VAL A 136 -9.29 4.07 -13.95
CA VAL A 136 -8.62 5.23 -14.57
C VAL A 136 -7.78 5.95 -13.52
N PRO A 137 -6.44 5.99 -13.66
CA PRO A 137 -5.61 6.84 -12.82
C PRO A 137 -5.77 8.31 -13.23
N VAL A 138 -5.99 9.18 -12.24
CA VAL A 138 -6.10 10.64 -12.40
C VAL A 138 -4.88 11.28 -11.72
N PRO A 139 -3.80 11.58 -12.47
CA PRO A 139 -2.61 12.18 -11.88
C PRO A 139 -2.87 13.65 -11.51
N VAL A 140 -2.47 14.04 -10.29
CA VAL A 140 -2.50 15.42 -9.81
C VAL A 140 -1.11 15.82 -9.36
N PRO A 141 -0.47 16.84 -9.95
CA PRO A 141 0.84 17.29 -9.52
C PRO A 141 0.85 17.71 -8.05
N VAL A 142 1.92 17.35 -7.33
CA VAL A 142 2.20 17.91 -6.02
C VAL A 142 2.79 19.31 -6.15
N ARG A 143 2.90 20.06 -5.04
CA ARG A 143 3.55 21.36 -4.99
C ARG A 143 5.07 21.26 -5.24
N GLU A 144 5.73 22.39 -5.47
CA GLU A 144 7.18 22.47 -5.70
C GLU A 144 8.01 21.96 -4.51
N ASP A 145 7.45 22.05 -3.29
CA ASP A 145 8.05 21.52 -2.07
C ASP A 145 7.77 20.01 -1.83
N TRP A 146 7.25 19.33 -2.83
CA TRP A 146 6.84 17.92 -2.81
C TRP A 146 5.69 17.60 -1.84
N GLN A 147 4.99 18.61 -1.32
CA GLN A 147 3.81 18.42 -0.50
C GLN A 147 2.53 18.34 -1.35
N LEU A 148 1.46 17.78 -0.78
CA LEU A 148 0.18 17.63 -1.49
C LEU A 148 -0.42 18.99 -1.86
N ASP A 149 -0.86 19.14 -3.10
CA ASP A 149 -1.77 20.23 -3.50
C ASP A 149 -3.22 19.75 -3.27
N VAL A 150 -3.70 19.92 -2.04
CA VAL A 150 -5.03 19.45 -1.64
C VAL A 150 -6.13 20.13 -2.44
N ASP A 151 -5.95 21.41 -2.81
CA ASP A 151 -6.93 22.16 -3.60
C ASP A 151 -6.99 21.62 -5.05
N ALA A 152 -5.85 21.24 -5.64
CA ALA A 152 -5.82 20.60 -6.95
C ALA A 152 -6.45 19.18 -6.89
N ILE A 153 -6.20 18.43 -5.82
CA ILE A 153 -6.83 17.12 -5.58
C ILE A 153 -8.35 17.29 -5.49
N GLU A 154 -8.85 18.26 -4.72
CA GLU A 154 -10.28 18.53 -4.61
C GLU A 154 -10.93 18.87 -5.95
N ARG A 155 -10.28 19.70 -6.77
CA ARG A 155 -10.76 20.03 -8.13
C ARG A 155 -10.78 18.85 -9.08
N ALA A 156 -9.95 17.84 -8.86
CA ALA A 156 -9.87 16.63 -9.68
C ALA A 156 -10.96 15.60 -9.34
N ILE A 157 -11.69 15.77 -8.23
CA ILE A 157 -12.77 14.87 -7.86
C ILE A 157 -13.94 15.00 -8.84
N GLY A 158 -14.25 13.90 -9.51
CA GLY A 158 -15.36 13.77 -10.43
C GLY A 158 -16.41 12.76 -9.97
N PRO A 159 -17.48 12.58 -10.74
CA PRO A 159 -18.57 11.66 -10.38
C PRO A 159 -18.16 10.18 -10.40
N ARG A 160 -17.03 9.83 -11.00
CA ARG A 160 -16.48 8.47 -11.04
C ARG A 160 -15.29 8.29 -10.09
N THR A 161 -14.89 9.32 -9.38
CA THR A 161 -13.81 9.20 -8.41
C THR A 161 -14.21 8.22 -7.31
N ARG A 162 -13.37 7.22 -7.08
CA ARG A 162 -13.57 6.18 -6.08
C ARG A 162 -12.64 6.30 -4.89
N ALA A 163 -11.40 6.71 -5.13
CA ALA A 163 -10.41 6.86 -4.07
C ALA A 163 -9.41 7.98 -4.35
N ILE A 164 -8.85 8.51 -3.27
CA ILE A 164 -7.65 9.35 -3.26
C ILE A 164 -6.53 8.50 -2.67
N VAL A 165 -5.39 8.41 -3.36
CA VAL A 165 -4.23 7.62 -2.93
C VAL A 165 -3.14 8.55 -2.42
N THR A 166 -2.63 8.33 -1.21
CA THR A 166 -1.45 9.03 -0.69
C THR A 166 -0.36 8.02 -0.35
N VAL A 167 0.89 8.37 -0.59
CA VAL A 167 2.07 7.56 -0.25
C VAL A 167 2.97 8.41 0.64
N SER A 168 3.08 8.08 1.92
CA SER A 168 3.89 8.87 2.85
C SER A 168 4.63 7.99 3.86
N PRO A 169 5.96 8.10 3.95
CA PRO A 169 6.87 8.83 3.06
C PRO A 169 6.73 8.41 1.59
N ASN A 170 6.85 9.38 0.69
CA ASN A 170 6.54 9.18 -0.73
C ASN A 170 7.62 8.39 -1.46
N ASN A 171 7.19 7.53 -2.35
CA ASN A 171 8.00 6.93 -3.40
C ASN A 171 7.57 7.54 -4.76
N PRO A 172 8.44 8.33 -5.48
CA PRO A 172 9.90 8.29 -5.37
C PRO A 172 10.57 9.45 -4.61
N THR A 173 9.86 10.49 -4.16
CA THR A 173 10.47 11.75 -3.71
C THR A 173 11.10 11.68 -2.32
N GLY A 174 10.67 10.75 -1.46
CA GLY A 174 11.03 10.71 -0.06
C GLY A 174 10.30 11.74 0.81
N ALA A 175 9.43 12.54 0.25
CA ALA A 175 8.67 13.55 0.99
C ALA A 175 7.76 12.89 2.04
N VAL A 176 7.78 13.42 3.24
CA VAL A 176 6.83 13.07 4.30
C VAL A 176 5.71 14.11 4.25
N TYR A 177 4.52 13.68 3.92
CA TYR A 177 3.39 14.60 3.80
C TYR A 177 2.96 15.12 5.18
N GLY A 178 2.65 16.42 5.22
CA GLY A 178 2.23 17.09 6.44
C GLY A 178 0.90 16.56 6.98
N GLU A 179 0.80 16.42 8.31
CA GLU A 179 -0.41 15.95 8.99
C GLU A 179 -1.64 16.77 8.60
N ALA A 180 -1.51 18.09 8.48
CA ALA A 180 -2.62 18.98 8.11
C ALA A 180 -3.21 18.63 6.73
N ASP A 181 -2.35 18.39 5.73
CA ASP A 181 -2.79 18.02 4.40
C ASP A 181 -3.42 16.62 4.38
N LEU A 182 -2.83 15.64 5.09
CA LEU A 182 -3.38 14.30 5.19
C LEU A 182 -4.74 14.28 5.91
N ARG A 183 -4.94 15.14 6.92
CA ARG A 183 -6.24 15.32 7.59
C ARG A 183 -7.27 15.93 6.63
N ARG A 184 -6.89 16.94 5.83
CA ARG A 184 -7.78 17.52 4.81
C ARG A 184 -8.19 16.50 3.76
N ILE A 185 -7.23 15.70 3.23
CA ILE A 185 -7.53 14.62 2.28
C ILE A 185 -8.49 13.60 2.89
N ASN A 186 -8.27 13.21 4.14
CA ASN A 186 -9.13 12.24 4.81
C ASN A 186 -10.55 12.77 5.03
N ALA A 187 -10.68 14.03 5.45
CA ALA A 187 -11.97 14.71 5.58
C ALA A 187 -12.69 14.83 4.23
N LEU A 188 -11.97 15.24 3.18
CA LEU A 188 -12.49 15.33 1.82
C LEU A 188 -13.00 13.98 1.30
N ALA A 189 -12.26 12.90 1.56
CA ALA A 189 -12.70 11.55 1.22
C ALA A 189 -14.01 11.19 1.93
N ALA A 190 -14.12 11.46 3.23
CA ALA A 190 -15.35 11.23 4.00
C ALA A 190 -16.54 12.04 3.47
N GLU A 191 -16.35 13.34 3.22
CA GLU A 191 -17.39 14.26 2.75
C GLU A 191 -17.93 13.89 1.36
N ARG A 192 -17.07 13.40 0.50
CA ARG A 192 -17.40 13.02 -0.89
C ARG A 192 -17.77 11.55 -1.04
N GLY A 193 -17.77 10.75 0.05
CA GLY A 193 -18.07 9.32 0.00
C GLY A 193 -17.02 8.50 -0.76
N LEU A 194 -15.75 8.92 -0.71
CA LEU A 194 -14.60 8.29 -1.32
C LEU A 194 -13.81 7.47 -0.31
N TYR A 195 -12.96 6.57 -0.79
CA TYR A 195 -11.94 5.95 0.04
C TYR A 195 -10.64 6.77 0.06
N HIS A 196 -9.96 6.79 1.20
CA HIS A 196 -8.59 7.24 1.32
C HIS A 196 -7.67 6.02 1.38
N PHE A 197 -6.88 5.80 0.34
CA PHE A 197 -5.85 4.76 0.28
C PHE A 197 -4.53 5.37 0.75
N ALA A 198 -4.10 5.03 1.97
CA ALA A 198 -2.88 5.55 2.58
C ALA A 198 -1.78 4.47 2.53
N ASP A 199 -0.80 4.62 1.64
CA ASP A 199 0.36 3.73 1.57
C ASP A 199 1.44 4.23 2.53
N GLU A 200 1.70 3.42 3.56
CA GLU A 200 2.62 3.70 4.66
C GLU A 200 3.83 2.75 4.66
N ALA A 201 4.15 2.15 3.50
CA ALA A 201 5.24 1.17 3.38
C ALA A 201 6.61 1.69 3.84
N TYR A 202 6.80 3.01 3.87
CA TYR A 202 8.02 3.68 4.29
C TYR A 202 7.91 4.41 5.64
N GLU A 203 6.86 4.18 6.42
CA GLU A 203 6.58 4.86 7.68
C GLU A 203 7.77 5.02 8.66
N PRO A 204 8.70 4.04 8.80
CA PRO A 204 9.84 4.19 9.72
C PRO A 204 11.01 4.99 9.13
N PHE A 205 10.96 5.36 7.85
CA PHE A 205 12.04 6.08 7.16
C PHE A 205 11.77 7.59 7.13
N VAL A 206 11.72 8.19 8.31
CA VAL A 206 11.61 9.62 8.50
C VAL A 206 12.90 10.18 9.11
N TYR A 207 13.33 11.35 8.66
CA TYR A 207 14.60 11.95 9.04
C TYR A 207 14.42 13.39 9.49
N GLY A 208 15.36 13.88 10.32
CA GLY A 208 15.31 15.23 10.83
C GLY A 208 14.09 15.47 11.72
N ASP A 209 13.38 16.57 11.48
CA ASP A 209 12.20 16.97 12.25
C ASP A 209 10.89 16.42 11.67
N ALA A 210 10.96 15.68 10.55
CA ALA A 210 9.78 15.08 9.95
C ALA A 210 9.10 14.09 10.91
N ARG A 211 7.77 14.03 10.85
CA ARG A 211 6.96 13.08 11.62
C ARG A 211 6.00 12.37 10.68
N HIS A 212 6.02 11.05 10.74
CA HIS A 212 5.01 10.26 10.04
C HIS A 212 3.66 10.41 10.73
N PHE A 213 2.60 10.52 9.92
CA PHE A 213 1.23 10.56 10.38
C PHE A 213 0.40 9.53 9.63
N SER A 214 -0.33 8.69 10.35
CA SER A 214 -1.21 7.65 9.80
C SER A 214 -2.65 8.17 9.70
N PRO A 215 -3.22 8.37 8.51
CA PRO A 215 -4.57 8.88 8.34
C PRO A 215 -5.66 8.02 9.00
N ALA A 216 -5.45 6.70 9.06
CA ALA A 216 -6.37 5.78 9.72
C ALA A 216 -6.47 5.98 11.25
N SER A 217 -5.56 6.77 11.87
CA SER A 217 -5.62 7.15 13.29
C SER A 217 -6.66 8.24 13.58
N ILE A 218 -7.15 8.94 12.55
CA ILE A 218 -8.17 9.98 12.71
C ILE A 218 -9.47 9.33 13.19
N GLN A 219 -10.11 9.95 14.18
CA GLN A 219 -11.39 9.48 14.69
C GLN A 219 -12.43 9.44 13.56
N GLY A 220 -13.04 8.27 13.32
CA GLY A 220 -14.01 8.06 12.25
C GLY A 220 -13.42 7.66 10.91
N ALA A 221 -12.11 7.83 10.70
CA ALA A 221 -11.44 7.48 9.45
C ALA A 221 -11.55 5.98 9.09
N GLN A 222 -11.77 5.13 10.09
CA GLN A 222 -11.92 3.67 9.90
C GLN A 222 -13.09 3.29 9.00
N ALA A 223 -14.01 4.22 8.71
CA ALA A 223 -15.14 3.99 7.81
C ALA A 223 -14.76 4.06 6.32
N HIS A 224 -13.66 4.73 5.97
CA HIS A 224 -13.31 5.05 4.58
C HIS A 224 -11.79 5.02 4.29
N THR A 225 -10.95 4.71 5.26
CA THR A 225 -9.49 4.68 5.08
C THR A 225 -8.99 3.24 5.01
N LEU A 226 -8.19 2.96 3.98
CA LEU A 226 -7.40 1.73 3.86
C LEU A 226 -5.92 2.09 4.02
N SER A 227 -5.24 1.48 4.98
CA SER A 227 -3.84 1.77 5.33
C SER A 227 -2.98 0.58 4.95
N PHE A 228 -2.02 0.79 4.04
CA PHE A 228 -1.18 -0.27 3.46
C PHE A 228 0.21 -0.24 4.06
N HIS A 229 0.69 -1.40 4.49
CA HIS A 229 1.98 -1.55 5.15
C HIS A 229 2.80 -2.69 4.55
N SER A 230 4.12 -2.65 4.76
CA SER A 230 5.04 -3.62 4.18
C SER A 230 6.14 -4.03 5.15
N PHE A 231 6.46 -5.31 5.19
CA PHE A 231 7.65 -5.81 5.87
C PHE A 231 8.90 -5.74 4.98
N SER A 232 8.73 -5.49 3.69
CA SER A 232 9.81 -5.50 2.69
C SER A 232 10.94 -4.56 3.02
N LYS A 233 10.63 -3.36 3.56
CA LYS A 233 11.58 -2.28 3.80
C LYS A 233 12.03 -2.26 5.26
N SER A 234 11.10 -2.00 6.17
CA SER A 234 11.38 -1.89 7.61
C SER A 234 12.07 -3.12 8.22
N HIS A 235 11.78 -4.30 7.71
CA HIS A 235 12.28 -5.57 8.25
C HIS A 235 13.28 -6.28 7.34
N GLY A 236 13.72 -5.67 6.23
CA GLY A 236 14.65 -6.32 5.29
C GLY A 236 14.09 -7.59 4.63
N MET A 237 12.77 -7.72 4.54
CA MET A 237 12.05 -8.92 4.07
C MET A 237 11.50 -8.78 2.65
N ALA A 238 12.19 -8.06 1.77
CA ALA A 238 11.66 -7.77 0.42
C ALA A 238 11.33 -9.04 -0.38
N SER A 239 12.15 -10.08 -0.29
CA SER A 239 11.96 -11.37 -0.97
C SER A 239 10.91 -12.26 -0.31
N TRP A 240 10.55 -12.03 0.94
CA TRP A 240 9.57 -12.81 1.68
C TRP A 240 8.13 -12.54 1.24
N ARG A 241 7.91 -11.42 0.56
CA ARG A 241 6.61 -11.00 0.06
C ARG A 241 5.54 -10.94 1.16
N ILE A 242 5.81 -10.19 2.22
CA ILE A 242 4.85 -10.00 3.32
C ILE A 242 4.50 -8.52 3.45
N GLY A 243 3.23 -8.23 3.51
CA GLY A 243 2.64 -6.93 3.80
C GLY A 243 1.26 -7.11 4.42
N TYR A 244 0.59 -6.03 4.70
CA TYR A 244 -0.77 -6.08 5.22
C TYR A 244 -1.52 -4.79 4.90
N VAL A 245 -2.84 -4.86 4.99
CA VAL A 245 -3.73 -3.71 4.90
C VAL A 245 -4.68 -3.70 6.10
N VAL A 246 -4.93 -2.50 6.62
CA VAL A 246 -6.02 -2.23 7.55
C VAL A 246 -7.14 -1.57 6.77
N TYR A 247 -8.35 -2.06 6.90
CA TYR A 247 -9.47 -1.62 6.07
C TYR A 247 -10.80 -1.58 6.85
N PRO A 248 -11.81 -0.82 6.38
CA PRO A 248 -13.12 -0.76 6.99
C PRO A 248 -13.75 -2.15 7.13
N LEU A 249 -14.30 -2.48 8.29
CA LEU A 249 -14.98 -3.76 8.56
C LEU A 249 -16.09 -4.06 7.54
N ALA A 250 -16.74 -3.02 7.02
CA ALA A 250 -17.77 -3.16 5.98
C ALA A 250 -17.25 -3.76 4.66
N LEU A 251 -15.94 -3.75 4.41
CA LEU A 251 -15.31 -4.33 3.24
C LEU A 251 -14.90 -5.81 3.43
N SER A 252 -15.07 -6.40 4.61
CA SER A 252 -14.53 -7.72 4.94
C SER A 252 -14.93 -8.80 3.93
N ASP A 253 -16.19 -8.87 3.57
CA ASP A 253 -16.69 -9.85 2.59
C ASP A 253 -16.04 -9.66 1.21
N ALA A 254 -15.97 -8.42 0.72
CA ALA A 254 -15.37 -8.10 -0.58
C ALA A 254 -13.86 -8.39 -0.60
N MET A 255 -13.13 -7.96 0.44
CA MET A 255 -11.70 -8.19 0.57
C MET A 255 -11.37 -9.67 0.65
N ASN A 256 -12.14 -10.44 1.45
CA ASN A 256 -11.95 -11.88 1.60
C ASN A 256 -12.21 -12.62 0.28
N LYS A 257 -13.23 -12.28 -0.50
CA LYS A 257 -13.50 -12.89 -1.82
C LYS A 257 -12.31 -12.73 -2.77
N VAL A 258 -11.71 -11.54 -2.79
CA VAL A 258 -10.54 -11.30 -3.67
C VAL A 258 -9.32 -12.06 -3.15
N GLN A 259 -9.05 -11.99 -1.85
CA GLN A 259 -7.87 -12.62 -1.24
C GLN A 259 -7.91 -14.13 -1.39
N ASP A 260 -9.02 -14.80 -1.07
CA ASP A 260 -9.20 -16.25 -1.16
C ASP A 260 -9.07 -16.78 -2.59
N THR A 261 -9.36 -15.93 -3.58
CA THR A 261 -9.23 -16.29 -5.00
C THR A 261 -7.79 -16.17 -5.50
N ASN A 262 -6.99 -15.27 -4.89
CA ASN A 262 -5.65 -14.92 -5.35
C ASN A 262 -4.51 -15.64 -4.61
N LEU A 263 -4.79 -16.34 -3.52
CA LEU A 263 -3.79 -17.04 -2.69
C LEU A 263 -4.06 -18.52 -2.57
#